data_fb19d1d31b1135f695009523bf4eaa69
#
_entry.id   fb19d1d31b1135f695009523bf4eaa69
#
_cell.length_a   1.000
_cell.length_b   1.000
_cell.length_c   1.000
_cell.angle_alpha   90.00
_cell.angle_beta   90.00
_cell.angle_gamma   90.00
#
_symmetry.space_group_name_H-M   'P 1'
#
loop_
_entity.id
_entity.type
_entity.pdbx_description
1 polymer ?
#
loop_
_entity_poly.entity_id
_entity_poly.type
_entity_poly.pdbx_seq_one_letter_code
_entity_poly.pdbx_strand_id
1 'polypeptide(L)'
;YKHQQELFIDFYNKGLVSRKETYVNWDPVEKSVLANEQVINGRGWRSNALVERKKLSQWFFNITKFSEDLLVDLEKLNGWPEKVKLMQKNWIGKSYGCEIRFEIENDKEFINVFTTRPDTIFGASFICLSADHPLNKKFEKDKNFIKFKKDSNKTGTTEEAIANAEKLGFSTGLFVKHPFIDKKKLPIYFANFVLMDYGTGAIFGCPAHDQRDFDFAKKYGLEVIEVVSKDGKHNSNLKEAYTGPGRIINSDFLNGSQIEEAKKKIISEIEKLKIGKRKTLYRLKDWGVSRQRYWGCPIPMIYLEDGSVVPVDKSELPVELPNDIDLNTNGNPLDAHPSWKITKHKSSGKKAIRETDTLDTFVDSSWYYLRFCSPGHKNSPFDEKKIDYWMPVDQYIGGIEHAILHLLYSRFFTK
;
A
#
# COMPACT_ATOMS: atom_id res chain seq x y z
N TYR A 1 -23.05 1.34 -18.37
CA TYR A 1 -21.94 0.70 -17.63
C TYR A 1 -21.78 -0.80 -17.89
N LYS A 2 -22.58 -1.40 -18.78
CA LYS A 2 -22.50 -2.82 -19.16
C LYS A 2 -21.08 -3.25 -19.53
N HIS A 3 -20.43 -2.53 -20.44
CA HIS A 3 -19.09 -2.87 -20.92
C HIS A 3 -18.00 -2.73 -19.84
N GLN A 4 -18.17 -1.80 -18.89
CA GLN A 4 -17.26 -1.70 -17.75
C GLN A 4 -17.36 -2.89 -16.82
N GLN A 5 -18.58 -3.42 -16.63
CA GLN A 5 -18.80 -4.65 -15.89
C GLN A 5 -18.21 -5.86 -16.62
N GLU A 6 -18.32 -5.91 -17.95
CA GLU A 6 -17.66 -6.95 -18.78
C GLU A 6 -16.15 -6.93 -18.59
N LEU A 7 -15.52 -5.75 -18.68
CA LEU A 7 -14.07 -5.57 -18.45
C LEU A 7 -13.66 -6.00 -17.03
N PHE A 8 -14.45 -5.65 -16.02
CA PHE A 8 -14.18 -6.06 -14.64
C PHE A 8 -14.17 -7.58 -14.50
N ILE A 9 -15.16 -8.29 -15.10
CA ILE A 9 -15.23 -9.76 -15.09
C ILE A 9 -14.03 -10.36 -15.83
N ASP A 10 -13.64 -9.79 -16.96
CA ASP A 10 -12.46 -10.27 -17.71
C ASP A 10 -11.17 -10.10 -16.91
N PHE A 11 -11.00 -8.97 -16.23
CA PHE A 11 -9.87 -8.75 -15.33
C PHE A 11 -9.90 -9.74 -14.15
N TYR A 12 -11.07 -9.98 -13.57
CA TYR A 12 -11.22 -10.97 -12.49
C TYR A 12 -10.81 -12.37 -12.95
N ASN A 13 -11.29 -12.82 -14.11
CA ASN A 13 -10.94 -14.13 -14.66
C ASN A 13 -9.46 -14.28 -15.01
N LYS A 14 -8.78 -13.17 -15.33
CA LYS A 14 -7.32 -13.11 -15.54
C LYS A 14 -6.52 -12.94 -14.25
N GLY A 15 -7.17 -12.91 -13.08
CA GLY A 15 -6.53 -12.73 -11.80
C GLY A 15 -5.96 -11.31 -11.58
N LEU A 16 -6.46 -10.32 -12.32
CA LEU A 16 -6.09 -8.91 -12.17
C LEU A 16 -6.99 -8.17 -11.18
N VAL A 17 -8.00 -8.82 -10.66
CA VAL A 17 -8.88 -8.34 -9.60
C VAL A 17 -8.78 -9.26 -8.40
N SER A 18 -8.73 -8.70 -7.22
CA SER A 18 -8.75 -9.44 -5.96
C SER A 18 -9.67 -8.76 -4.95
N ARG A 19 -10.25 -9.58 -4.05
CA ARG A 19 -10.97 -9.09 -2.88
C ARG A 19 -10.15 -9.42 -1.64
N LYS A 20 -9.82 -8.43 -0.85
CA LYS A 20 -9.00 -8.60 0.35
C LYS A 20 -9.41 -7.66 1.45
N GLU A 21 -9.20 -8.07 2.69
CA GLU A 21 -9.29 -7.18 3.83
C GLU A 21 -8.06 -6.29 3.91
N THR A 22 -8.29 -4.99 4.04
CA THR A 22 -7.23 -4.01 4.24
C THR A 22 -7.70 -2.88 5.15
N TYR A 23 -6.76 -2.13 5.69
CA TYR A 23 -7.07 -0.89 6.38
C TYR A 23 -7.37 0.21 5.39
N VAL A 24 -8.49 0.88 5.61
CA VAL A 24 -8.97 2.00 4.81
C VAL A 24 -9.15 3.23 5.68
N ASN A 25 -9.15 4.42 5.06
CA ASN A 25 -9.54 5.65 5.70
C ASN A 25 -11.08 5.66 5.81
N TRP A 26 -11.59 5.53 7.01
CA TRP A 26 -13.02 5.51 7.28
C TRP A 26 -13.47 6.85 7.86
N ASP A 27 -14.47 7.45 7.24
CA ASP A 27 -15.15 8.62 7.79
C ASP A 27 -16.33 8.14 8.65
N PRO A 28 -16.30 8.36 9.98
CA PRO A 28 -17.35 7.87 10.86
C PRO A 28 -18.66 8.65 10.75
N VAL A 29 -18.63 9.87 10.18
CA VAL A 29 -19.81 10.72 9.96
C VAL A 29 -20.48 10.36 8.64
N GLU A 30 -19.72 10.33 7.53
CA GLU A 30 -20.23 9.92 6.23
C GLU A 30 -20.45 8.39 6.13
N LYS A 31 -19.89 7.61 7.05
CA LYS A 31 -19.91 6.14 7.08
C LYS A 31 -19.45 5.53 5.73
N SER A 32 -18.39 6.08 5.20
CA SER A 32 -17.83 5.69 3.91
C SER A 32 -16.30 5.65 3.95
N VAL A 33 -15.73 4.92 2.98
CA VAL A 33 -14.29 4.89 2.74
C VAL A 33 -13.89 6.13 1.96
N LEU A 34 -12.83 6.79 2.42
CA LEU A 34 -12.19 7.91 1.74
C LEU A 34 -10.92 7.47 1.03
N ALA A 35 -10.73 7.95 -0.20
CA ALA A 35 -9.43 7.90 -0.84
C ALA A 35 -8.41 8.75 -0.07
N ASN A 36 -7.11 8.47 -0.25
CA ASN A 36 -6.06 9.22 0.47
C ASN A 36 -6.13 10.73 0.19
N GLU A 37 -6.50 11.11 -1.02
CA GLU A 37 -6.65 12.50 -1.48
C GLU A 37 -7.83 13.22 -0.81
N GLN A 38 -8.76 12.49 -0.23
CA GLN A 38 -9.93 13.01 0.47
C GLN A 38 -9.70 13.17 1.98
N VAL A 39 -8.48 12.87 2.44
CA VAL A 39 -8.07 13.06 3.83
C VAL A 39 -7.13 14.25 3.94
N ILE A 40 -7.59 15.33 4.57
CA ILE A 40 -6.82 16.56 4.76
C ILE A 40 -6.50 16.70 6.25
N ASN A 41 -5.23 16.73 6.61
CA ASN A 41 -4.77 16.83 8.00
C ASN A 41 -5.42 15.78 8.93
N GLY A 42 -5.61 14.54 8.44
CA GLY A 42 -6.22 13.45 9.20
C GLY A 42 -7.74 13.54 9.32
N ARG A 43 -8.38 14.44 8.57
CA ARG A 43 -9.83 14.68 8.59
C ARG A 43 -10.46 14.45 7.23
N GLY A 44 -11.70 13.99 7.22
CA GLY A 44 -12.49 13.89 6.00
C GLY A 44 -12.74 15.28 5.39
N TRP A 45 -12.50 15.41 4.11
CA TRP A 45 -12.57 16.68 3.37
C TRP A 45 -13.95 17.36 3.38
N ARG A 46 -15.02 16.59 3.55
CA ARG A 46 -16.40 17.09 3.63
C ARG A 46 -16.90 17.18 5.07
N SER A 47 -16.78 16.09 5.80
CA SER A 47 -17.32 15.97 7.16
C SER A 47 -16.52 16.73 8.19
N ASN A 48 -15.24 16.99 7.90
CA ASN A 48 -14.23 17.44 8.86
C ASN A 48 -14.10 16.54 10.10
N ALA A 49 -14.63 15.31 10.04
CA ALA A 49 -14.46 14.31 11.09
C ALA A 49 -13.04 13.75 11.09
N LEU A 50 -12.54 13.36 12.25
CA LEU A 50 -11.29 12.59 12.33
C LEU A 50 -11.49 11.26 11.61
N VAL A 51 -10.61 10.98 10.66
CA VAL A 51 -10.62 9.73 9.90
C VAL A 51 -10.11 8.59 10.78
N GLU A 52 -10.81 7.49 10.77
CA GLU A 52 -10.43 6.27 11.47
C GLU A 52 -9.82 5.25 10.50
N ARG A 53 -8.85 4.47 11.00
CA ARG A 53 -8.40 3.27 10.29
C ARG A 53 -9.38 2.14 10.58
N LYS A 54 -10.07 1.68 9.54
CA LYS A 54 -11.01 0.56 9.65
C LYS A 54 -10.60 -0.57 8.71
N LYS A 55 -10.68 -1.79 9.19
CA LYS A 55 -10.40 -2.98 8.38
C LYS A 55 -11.68 -3.40 7.67
N LEU A 56 -11.67 -3.33 6.34
CA LEU A 56 -12.79 -3.69 5.48
C LEU A 56 -12.35 -4.56 4.32
N SER A 57 -13.23 -5.46 3.89
CA SER A 57 -13.05 -6.22 2.65
C SER A 57 -13.40 -5.34 1.47
N GLN A 58 -12.48 -5.21 0.53
CA GLN A 58 -12.60 -4.33 -0.64
C GLN A 58 -12.09 -5.01 -1.91
N TRP A 59 -12.57 -4.56 -3.04
CA TRP A 59 -12.08 -4.97 -4.35
C TRP A 59 -10.91 -4.12 -4.80
N PHE A 60 -9.92 -4.78 -5.39
CA PHE A 60 -8.69 -4.14 -5.87
C PHE A 60 -8.39 -4.58 -7.31
N PHE A 61 -7.96 -3.63 -8.13
CA PHE A 61 -7.17 -3.96 -9.30
C PHE A 61 -5.71 -4.18 -8.89
N ASN A 62 -5.14 -5.31 -9.31
CA ASN A 62 -3.78 -5.73 -8.97
C ASN A 62 -2.74 -5.02 -9.85
N ILE A 63 -2.77 -3.68 -9.88
CA ILE A 63 -1.86 -2.84 -10.69
C ILE A 63 -0.39 -3.08 -10.34
N THR A 64 -0.10 -3.53 -9.12
CA THR A 64 1.27 -3.83 -8.68
C THR A 64 1.93 -4.93 -9.50
N LYS A 65 1.17 -5.82 -10.14
CA LYS A 65 1.71 -6.83 -11.07
C LYS A 65 2.41 -6.22 -12.28
N PHE A 66 2.08 -4.98 -12.61
CA PHE A 66 2.62 -4.22 -13.75
C PHE A 66 3.60 -3.12 -13.33
N SER A 67 4.04 -3.09 -12.05
CA SER A 67 4.91 -2.02 -11.55
C SER A 67 6.16 -1.82 -12.37
N GLU A 68 6.86 -2.90 -12.76
CA GLU A 68 8.05 -2.84 -13.59
C GLU A 68 7.72 -2.36 -15.00
N ASP A 69 6.72 -2.94 -15.64
CA ASP A 69 6.31 -2.58 -17.01
C ASP A 69 5.87 -1.12 -17.08
N LEU A 70 5.05 -0.68 -16.11
CA LEU A 70 4.63 0.72 -16.02
C LEU A 70 5.82 1.67 -15.82
N LEU A 71 6.86 1.24 -15.12
CA LEU A 71 8.07 2.04 -14.93
C LEU A 71 8.93 2.09 -16.19
N VAL A 72 9.22 0.94 -16.79
CA VAL A 72 10.07 0.83 -17.98
C VAL A 72 9.43 1.54 -19.19
N ASP A 73 8.13 1.41 -19.37
CA ASP A 73 7.44 2.04 -20.50
C ASP A 73 7.35 3.56 -20.41
N LEU A 74 7.68 4.19 -19.27
CA LEU A 74 7.82 5.66 -19.20
C LEU A 74 8.86 6.18 -20.19
N GLU A 75 9.91 5.41 -20.46
CA GLU A 75 10.96 5.77 -21.39
C GLU A 75 10.47 5.79 -22.86
N LYS A 76 9.36 5.08 -23.15
CA LYS A 76 8.75 5.04 -24.50
C LYS A 76 7.77 6.20 -24.73
N LEU A 77 7.41 6.96 -23.70
CA LEU A 77 6.44 8.05 -23.77
C LEU A 77 7.12 9.38 -24.17
N ASN A 78 7.66 9.43 -25.38
CA ASN A 78 8.46 10.56 -25.85
C ASN A 78 7.69 11.89 -25.93
N GLY A 79 6.37 11.84 -26.19
CA GLY A 79 5.52 13.03 -26.27
C GLY A 79 4.99 13.53 -24.89
N TRP A 80 5.33 12.85 -23.80
CA TRP A 80 4.84 13.21 -22.48
C TRP A 80 5.76 14.23 -21.79
N PRO A 81 5.19 15.20 -21.03
CA PRO A 81 6.00 16.13 -20.25
C PRO A 81 6.87 15.40 -19.22
N GLU A 82 8.15 15.78 -19.12
CA GLU A 82 9.10 15.17 -18.19
C GLU A 82 8.62 15.21 -16.73
N LYS A 83 7.93 16.30 -16.34
CA LYS A 83 7.35 16.44 -15.01
C LYS A 83 6.35 15.31 -14.71
N VAL A 84 5.49 14.96 -15.68
CA VAL A 84 4.50 13.88 -15.53
C VAL A 84 5.18 12.52 -15.41
N LYS A 85 6.19 12.25 -16.27
CA LYS A 85 6.98 11.02 -16.20
C LYS A 85 7.69 10.88 -14.85
N LEU A 86 8.29 11.96 -14.37
CA LEU A 86 8.97 11.98 -13.07
C LEU A 86 7.98 11.73 -11.91
N MET A 87 6.78 12.33 -11.95
CA MET A 87 5.75 12.10 -10.95
C MET A 87 5.33 10.63 -10.92
N GLN A 88 5.10 10.00 -12.07
CA GLN A 88 4.76 8.58 -12.15
C GLN A 88 5.91 7.69 -11.65
N LYS A 89 7.15 7.97 -12.07
CA LYS A 89 8.35 7.26 -11.61
C LYS A 89 8.46 7.29 -10.09
N ASN A 90 8.29 8.46 -9.49
CA ASN A 90 8.34 8.63 -8.03
C ASN A 90 7.16 7.93 -7.34
N TRP A 91 5.97 7.93 -7.94
CA TRP A 91 4.79 7.26 -7.40
C TRP A 91 4.91 5.74 -7.43
N ILE A 92 5.38 5.18 -8.55
CA ILE A 92 5.69 3.75 -8.66
C ILE A 92 6.78 3.37 -7.65
N GLY A 93 7.80 4.22 -7.48
CA GLY A 93 8.75 4.21 -6.40
C GLY A 93 9.50 2.90 -6.26
N LYS A 94 10.23 2.49 -7.30
CA LYS A 94 11.10 1.32 -7.28
C LYS A 94 12.24 1.51 -6.28
N SER A 95 12.36 0.61 -5.33
CA SER A 95 13.39 0.60 -4.28
C SER A 95 14.17 -0.68 -4.29
N TYR A 96 15.50 -0.57 -4.30
CA TYR A 96 16.40 -1.71 -4.15
C TYR A 96 16.84 -1.83 -2.71
N GLY A 97 16.75 -3.02 -2.17
CA GLY A 97 17.09 -3.27 -0.78
C GLY A 97 17.42 -4.73 -0.51
N CYS A 98 17.31 -5.08 0.75
CA CYS A 98 17.57 -6.42 1.24
C CYS A 98 16.49 -6.81 2.26
N GLU A 99 16.06 -8.05 2.20
CA GLU A 99 15.28 -8.68 3.25
C GLU A 99 16.25 -9.46 4.16
N ILE A 100 16.19 -9.19 5.45
CA ILE A 100 17.09 -9.76 6.46
C ILE A 100 16.26 -10.44 7.52
N ARG A 101 16.66 -11.63 7.91
CA ARG A 101 16.01 -12.42 8.95
C ARG A 101 16.73 -12.23 10.29
N PHE A 102 15.98 -11.81 11.31
CA PHE A 102 16.42 -11.67 12.68
C PHE A 102 15.81 -12.78 13.54
N GLU A 103 16.62 -13.56 14.21
CA GLU A 103 16.15 -14.63 15.10
C GLU A 103 15.67 -14.06 16.43
N ILE A 104 14.46 -14.43 16.85
CA ILE A 104 13.96 -14.09 18.19
C ILE A 104 14.72 -14.93 19.22
N GLU A 105 15.20 -14.26 20.27
CA GLU A 105 15.94 -14.94 21.32
C GLU A 105 15.03 -15.94 22.06
N ASN A 106 15.55 -17.15 22.31
CA ASN A 106 14.85 -18.24 22.98
C ASN A 106 13.55 -18.71 22.28
N ASP A 107 13.38 -18.38 20.99
CA ASP A 107 12.26 -18.82 20.17
C ASP A 107 12.79 -19.42 18.85
N LYS A 108 11.96 -20.23 18.19
CA LYS A 108 12.26 -20.75 16.84
C LYS A 108 11.77 -19.80 15.75
N GLU A 109 11.07 -18.75 16.15
CA GLU A 109 10.53 -17.74 15.25
C GLU A 109 11.60 -16.70 14.86
N PHE A 110 11.36 -16.04 13.75
CA PHE A 110 12.22 -14.95 13.27
C PHE A 110 11.38 -13.82 12.69
N ILE A 111 11.96 -12.63 12.67
CA ILE A 111 11.38 -11.45 12.08
C ILE A 111 12.11 -11.14 10.78
N ASN A 112 11.37 -11.06 9.67
CA ASN A 112 11.91 -10.58 8.40
C ASN A 112 11.78 -9.07 8.32
N VAL A 113 12.89 -8.40 8.08
CA VAL A 113 12.96 -6.94 7.92
C VAL A 113 13.39 -6.62 6.51
N PHE A 114 12.64 -5.73 5.84
CA PHE A 114 13.11 -5.14 4.59
C PHE A 114 13.76 -3.78 4.86
N THR A 115 14.93 -3.54 4.26
CA THR A 115 15.62 -2.26 4.35
C THR A 115 16.23 -1.85 3.00
N THR A 116 16.21 -0.55 2.71
CA THR A 116 16.97 0.09 1.62
C THR A 116 18.35 0.55 2.06
N ARG A 117 18.63 0.47 3.37
CA ARG A 117 19.89 0.87 4.01
C ARG A 117 20.53 -0.29 4.77
N PRO A 118 20.80 -1.45 4.11
CA PRO A 118 21.48 -2.57 4.77
C PRO A 118 22.90 -2.21 5.25
N ASP A 119 23.53 -1.19 4.65
CA ASP A 119 24.80 -0.61 5.05
C ASP A 119 24.82 -0.10 6.50
N THR A 120 23.66 0.24 7.07
CA THR A 120 23.55 0.77 8.44
C THR A 120 23.23 -0.28 9.49
N ILE A 121 23.25 -1.58 9.16
CA ILE A 121 22.85 -2.65 10.07
C ILE A 121 23.63 -2.69 11.37
N PHE A 122 24.93 -2.36 11.35
CA PHE A 122 25.77 -2.29 12.55
C PHE A 122 25.33 -1.19 13.53
N GLY A 123 24.60 -0.18 13.06
CA GLY A 123 23.95 0.86 13.86
C GLY A 123 22.56 0.51 14.36
N ALA A 124 22.09 -0.73 14.09
CA ALA A 124 20.79 -1.18 14.56
C ALA A 124 20.74 -1.21 16.09
N SER A 125 19.72 -0.56 16.65
CA SER A 125 19.54 -0.44 18.10
C SER A 125 18.26 -1.11 18.59
N PHE A 126 17.28 -1.33 17.71
CA PHE A 126 16.01 -1.99 18.03
C PHE A 126 15.35 -2.54 16.76
N ILE A 127 14.32 -3.35 16.95
CA ILE A 127 13.37 -3.76 15.91
C ILE A 127 12.02 -3.10 16.21
N CYS A 128 11.41 -2.47 15.22
CA CYS A 128 10.03 -2.01 15.30
C CYS A 128 9.12 -2.80 14.38
N LEU A 129 7.95 -3.17 14.91
CA LEU A 129 6.88 -3.88 14.23
C LEU A 129 5.66 -2.99 14.07
N SER A 130 4.94 -3.19 13.00
CA SER A 130 3.58 -2.65 12.86
C SER A 130 2.67 -3.20 13.97
N ALA A 131 1.75 -2.39 14.47
CA ALA A 131 0.73 -2.83 15.42
C ALA A 131 -0.11 -4.03 14.93
N ASP A 132 -0.09 -4.27 13.61
CA ASP A 132 -0.82 -5.35 12.96
C ASP A 132 0.09 -6.53 12.51
N HIS A 133 1.37 -6.50 12.87
CA HIS A 133 2.29 -7.60 12.61
C HIS A 133 1.81 -8.88 13.33
N PRO A 134 1.94 -10.10 12.72
CA PRO A 134 1.43 -11.36 13.29
C PRO A 134 1.86 -11.65 14.73
N LEU A 135 3.01 -11.15 15.16
CA LEU A 135 3.49 -11.28 16.54
C LEU A 135 2.55 -10.63 17.57
N ASN A 136 1.66 -9.72 17.15
CA ASN A 136 0.70 -9.03 18.04
C ASN A 136 -0.23 -10.00 18.77
N LYS A 137 -0.47 -11.19 18.19
CA LYS A 137 -1.30 -12.24 18.81
C LYS A 137 -0.81 -12.64 20.20
N LYS A 138 0.51 -12.54 20.46
CA LYS A 138 1.08 -12.83 21.79
C LYS A 138 0.69 -11.77 22.84
N PHE A 139 0.20 -10.59 22.42
CA PHE A 139 -0.08 -9.43 23.27
C PHE A 139 -1.55 -8.97 23.25
N GLU A 140 -2.44 -9.67 22.57
CA GLU A 140 -3.86 -9.28 22.41
C GLU A 140 -4.62 -9.12 23.74
N LYS A 141 -4.14 -9.75 24.81
CA LYS A 141 -4.73 -9.65 26.17
C LYS A 141 -4.03 -8.61 27.05
N ASP A 142 -2.93 -8.03 26.61
CA ASP A 142 -2.20 -7.00 27.37
C ASP A 142 -2.92 -5.66 27.28
N LYS A 143 -3.30 -5.09 28.42
CA LYS A 143 -4.05 -3.82 28.50
C LYS A 143 -3.26 -2.65 27.91
N ASN A 144 -1.93 -2.64 28.07
CA ASN A 144 -1.07 -1.58 27.54
C ASN A 144 -0.94 -1.70 26.03
N PHE A 145 -0.86 -2.93 25.49
CA PHE A 145 -0.86 -3.15 24.06
C PHE A 145 -2.20 -2.75 23.42
N ILE A 146 -3.32 -3.10 24.04
CA ILE A 146 -4.66 -2.69 23.58
C ILE A 146 -4.77 -1.17 23.51
N LYS A 147 -4.31 -0.48 24.56
CA LYS A 147 -4.26 1.00 24.60
C LYS A 147 -3.35 1.56 23.47
N PHE A 148 -2.13 1.04 23.36
CA PHE A 148 -1.20 1.41 22.31
C PHE A 148 -1.83 1.25 20.91
N LYS A 149 -2.46 0.10 20.62
CA LYS A 149 -3.10 -0.19 19.33
C LYS A 149 -4.24 0.80 19.04
N LYS A 150 -5.06 1.13 20.04
CA LYS A 150 -6.12 2.13 19.94
C LYS A 150 -5.57 3.52 19.63
N ASP A 151 -4.49 3.92 20.29
CA ASP A 151 -3.87 5.23 20.07
C ASP A 151 -3.12 5.30 18.74
N SER A 152 -2.48 4.21 18.31
CA SER A 152 -1.86 4.09 16.98
C SER A 152 -2.87 4.24 15.83
N ASN A 153 -4.09 3.74 16.00
CA ASN A 153 -5.15 3.84 14.98
C ASN A 153 -5.64 5.29 14.76
N LYS A 154 -5.35 6.22 15.68
CA LYS A 154 -5.63 7.65 15.50
C LYS A 154 -4.58 8.35 14.65
N THR A 155 -3.42 7.74 14.45
CA THR A 155 -2.40 8.23 13.53
C THR A 155 -2.88 7.95 12.10
N GLY A 156 -2.96 8.96 11.25
CA GLY A 156 -3.40 8.79 9.86
C GLY A 156 -2.53 7.80 9.08
N THR A 157 -3.00 7.40 7.91
CA THR A 157 -2.31 6.41 7.05
C THR A 157 -1.33 7.04 6.06
N THR A 158 -1.31 8.37 5.93
CA THR A 158 -0.42 9.08 5.02
C THR A 158 0.99 9.20 5.60
N GLU A 159 2.02 9.20 4.74
CA GLU A 159 3.41 9.37 5.17
C GLU A 159 3.62 10.67 5.95
N GLU A 160 2.96 11.75 5.54
CA GLU A 160 3.03 13.05 6.22
C GLU A 160 2.40 13.01 7.62
N ALA A 161 1.22 12.41 7.76
CA ALA A 161 0.57 12.26 9.06
C ALA A 161 1.43 11.42 10.03
N ILE A 162 2.06 10.35 9.52
CA ILE A 162 2.96 9.49 10.28
C ILE A 162 4.25 10.22 10.67
N ALA A 163 4.81 11.05 9.76
CA ALA A 163 6.03 11.82 10.01
C ALA A 163 5.82 12.85 11.14
N ASN A 164 4.68 13.53 11.12
CA ASN A 164 4.34 14.61 12.07
C ASN A 164 3.76 14.11 13.40
N ALA A 165 3.29 12.85 13.47
CA ALA A 165 2.72 12.29 14.68
C ALA A 165 3.79 12.01 15.75
N GLU A 166 3.37 12.13 17.01
CA GLU A 166 4.17 11.65 18.14
C GLU A 166 4.55 10.17 17.95
N LYS A 167 5.81 9.82 18.19
CA LYS A 167 6.28 8.43 18.05
C LYS A 167 5.84 7.64 19.28
N LEU A 168 4.85 6.74 19.06
CA LEU A 168 4.33 5.85 20.08
C LEU A 168 4.90 4.44 19.90
N GLY A 169 5.25 3.79 21.01
CA GLY A 169 5.75 2.43 21.02
C GLY A 169 5.25 1.63 22.22
N PHE A 170 5.17 0.31 22.00
CA PHE A 170 4.93 -0.69 23.05
C PHE A 170 6.11 -1.66 23.09
N SER A 171 6.79 -1.75 24.23
CA SER A 171 7.87 -2.72 24.43
C SER A 171 7.29 -4.11 24.62
N THR A 172 7.77 -5.07 23.83
CA THR A 172 7.32 -6.47 23.91
C THR A 172 8.03 -7.26 25.02
N GLY A 173 9.14 -6.76 25.56
CA GLY A 173 10.02 -7.54 26.42
C GLY A 173 10.81 -8.64 25.70
N LEU A 174 10.62 -8.81 24.40
CA LEU A 174 11.35 -9.77 23.57
C LEU A 174 12.56 -9.11 22.89
N PHE A 175 13.52 -9.93 22.51
CA PHE A 175 14.74 -9.50 21.84
C PHE A 175 15.00 -10.36 20.60
N VAL A 176 15.69 -9.78 19.60
CA VAL A 176 16.32 -10.53 18.52
C VAL A 176 17.82 -10.51 18.66
N LYS A 177 18.50 -11.51 18.11
CA LYS A 177 19.94 -11.54 17.96
C LYS A 177 20.37 -10.64 16.80
N HIS A 178 21.43 -9.84 17.01
CA HIS A 178 22.03 -9.10 15.91
C HIS A 178 22.77 -10.07 14.97
N PRO A 179 22.54 -10.04 13.63
CA PRO A 179 23.05 -11.06 12.74
C PRO A 179 24.58 -11.03 12.52
N PHE A 180 25.25 -9.91 12.85
CA PHE A 180 26.69 -9.71 12.61
C PHE A 180 27.49 -9.37 13.88
N ILE A 181 26.85 -9.00 14.99
CA ILE A 181 27.53 -8.65 16.23
C ILE A 181 27.21 -9.71 17.27
N ASP A 182 28.22 -10.49 17.63
CA ASP A 182 28.07 -11.55 18.63
C ASP A 182 27.55 -10.98 19.97
N LYS A 183 26.64 -11.74 20.61
CA LYS A 183 26.01 -11.40 21.91
C LYS A 183 25.17 -10.09 21.92
N LYS A 184 25.13 -9.30 20.83
CA LYS A 184 24.29 -8.12 20.77
C LYS A 184 22.84 -8.52 20.54
N LYS A 185 21.95 -7.99 21.39
CA LYS A 185 20.52 -8.20 21.33
C LYS A 185 19.83 -6.88 21.05
N LEU A 186 18.81 -6.90 20.20
CA LEU A 186 18.00 -5.74 19.87
C LEU A 186 16.60 -5.93 20.45
N PRO A 187 16.09 -4.99 21.26
CA PRO A 187 14.74 -5.07 21.80
C PRO A 187 13.70 -4.91 20.69
N ILE A 188 12.57 -5.61 20.85
CA ILE A 188 11.45 -5.55 19.91
C ILE A 188 10.37 -4.63 20.46
N TYR A 189 9.93 -3.68 19.64
CA TYR A 189 8.82 -2.78 19.92
C TYR A 189 7.74 -2.91 18.85
N PHE A 190 6.47 -2.67 19.21
CA PHE A 190 5.48 -2.22 18.24
C PHE A 190 5.52 -0.69 18.19
N ALA A 191 5.40 -0.11 16.99
CA ALA A 191 5.47 1.33 16.79
C ALA A 191 4.42 1.82 15.78
N ASN A 192 3.85 3.03 16.04
CA ASN A 192 2.80 3.60 15.22
C ASN A 192 3.26 4.10 13.85
N PHE A 193 4.56 4.23 13.63
CA PHE A 193 5.14 4.69 12.37
C PHE A 193 5.60 3.55 11.44
N VAL A 194 5.41 2.30 11.84
CA VAL A 194 5.68 1.13 10.99
C VAL A 194 4.37 0.63 10.40
N LEU A 195 4.28 0.59 9.08
CA LEU A 195 3.08 0.15 8.35
C LEU A 195 3.21 -1.30 7.92
N MET A 196 2.12 -2.08 8.06
CA MET A 196 2.08 -3.47 7.59
C MET A 196 2.16 -3.58 6.06
N ASP A 197 1.68 -2.55 5.35
CA ASP A 197 1.60 -2.52 3.89
C ASP A 197 2.92 -2.16 3.20
N TYR A 198 3.99 -1.90 3.94
CA TYR A 198 5.31 -1.63 3.39
C TYR A 198 6.33 -2.64 3.89
N GLY A 199 6.97 -3.33 2.96
CA GLY A 199 7.96 -4.36 3.27
C GLY A 199 7.36 -5.60 3.92
N THR A 200 7.75 -5.85 5.16
CA THR A 200 7.32 -7.00 5.96
C THR A 200 6.50 -6.58 7.19
N GLY A 201 6.18 -5.29 7.33
CA GLY A 201 5.61 -4.74 8.55
C GLY A 201 6.61 -4.71 9.72
N ALA A 202 7.90 -4.78 9.42
CA ALA A 202 9.00 -4.74 10.38
C ALA A 202 10.18 -3.94 9.83
N ILE A 203 10.84 -3.17 10.71
CA ILE A 203 12.07 -2.45 10.42
C ILE A 203 13.10 -2.72 11.51
N PHE A 204 14.39 -2.62 11.21
CA PHE A 204 15.39 -2.35 12.24
C PHE A 204 15.59 -0.84 12.34
N GLY A 205 15.63 -0.31 13.56
CA GLY A 205 15.86 1.10 13.81
C GLY A 205 17.34 1.42 13.84
N CYS A 206 17.73 2.41 13.02
CA CYS A 206 19.08 2.97 13.04
C CYS A 206 19.04 4.46 13.38
N PRO A 207 18.95 4.83 14.67
CA PRO A 207 18.70 6.19 15.12
C PRO A 207 19.66 7.25 14.59
N ALA A 208 20.92 6.89 14.40
CA ALA A 208 21.91 7.84 13.89
C ALA A 208 21.65 8.25 12.43
N HIS A 209 20.81 7.50 11.66
CA HIS A 209 20.65 7.69 10.21
C HIS A 209 19.20 7.70 9.71
N ASP A 210 18.22 7.69 10.61
CA ASP A 210 16.80 7.95 10.32
C ASP A 210 16.21 8.81 11.45
N GLN A 211 15.60 9.95 11.10
CA GLN A 211 15.10 10.89 12.09
C GLN A 211 13.94 10.32 12.92
N ARG A 212 13.09 9.47 12.32
CA ARG A 212 11.99 8.82 13.04
C ARG A 212 12.52 7.87 14.10
N ASP A 213 13.57 7.12 13.75
CA ASP A 213 14.25 6.20 14.65
C ASP A 213 14.99 6.95 15.74
N PHE A 214 15.57 8.12 15.41
CA PHE A 214 16.25 8.99 16.36
C PHE A 214 15.30 9.52 17.43
N ASP A 215 14.15 10.05 16.99
CA ASP A 215 13.12 10.57 17.90
C ASP A 215 12.57 9.47 18.81
N PHE A 216 12.34 8.29 18.22
CA PHE A 216 11.92 7.11 18.96
C PHE A 216 12.97 6.65 19.98
N ALA A 217 14.21 6.52 19.56
CA ALA A 217 15.31 6.12 20.44
C ALA A 217 15.51 7.08 21.60
N LYS A 218 15.44 8.39 21.36
CA LYS A 218 15.47 9.40 22.41
C LYS A 218 14.34 9.26 23.41
N LYS A 219 13.12 9.03 22.93
CA LYS A 219 11.94 8.86 23.78
C LYS A 219 12.02 7.63 24.68
N TYR A 220 12.54 6.51 24.14
CA TYR A 220 12.59 5.22 24.84
C TYR A 220 13.95 4.88 25.45
N GLY A 221 14.91 5.80 25.43
CA GLY A 221 16.24 5.62 26.03
C GLY A 221 17.07 4.54 25.33
N LEU A 222 16.96 4.41 23.99
CA LEU A 222 17.68 3.42 23.21
C LEU A 222 19.00 4.00 22.69
N GLU A 223 19.95 3.11 22.36
CA GLU A 223 21.27 3.51 21.87
C GLU A 223 21.19 4.24 20.52
N VAL A 224 22.10 5.23 20.34
CA VAL A 224 22.31 5.92 19.06
C VAL A 224 23.74 5.66 18.62
N ILE A 225 23.91 4.80 17.59
CA ILE A 225 25.21 4.37 17.11
C ILE A 225 25.45 4.92 15.71
N GLU A 226 26.40 5.83 15.58
CA GLU A 226 26.79 6.39 14.29
C GLU A 226 27.59 5.37 13.48
N VAL A 227 27.12 5.07 12.27
CA VAL A 227 27.79 4.13 11.35
C VAL A 227 28.07 4.74 9.97
N VAL A 228 27.60 5.97 9.72
CA VAL A 228 27.97 6.76 8.54
C VAL A 228 28.43 8.13 9.00
N SER A 229 29.65 8.52 8.64
CA SER A 229 30.22 9.80 8.99
C SER A 229 30.67 10.58 7.77
N LYS A 230 30.44 11.89 7.76
CA LYS A 230 30.81 12.80 6.67
C LYS A 230 32.32 12.81 6.39
N ASP A 231 33.11 12.78 7.44
CA ASP A 231 34.57 12.89 7.40
C ASP A 231 35.29 11.59 7.83
N GLY A 232 34.55 10.52 8.11
CA GLY A 232 35.08 9.26 8.61
C GLY A 232 35.45 9.27 10.10
N LYS A 233 35.08 10.30 10.85
CA LYS A 233 35.29 10.40 12.28
C LYS A 233 33.99 10.22 13.04
N HIS A 234 34.08 9.58 14.21
CA HIS A 234 32.90 9.38 15.06
C HIS A 234 32.48 10.68 15.77
N ASN A 235 31.18 11.00 15.76
CA ASN A 235 30.57 12.08 16.51
C ASN A 235 29.71 11.50 17.64
N SER A 236 30.17 11.60 18.87
CA SER A 236 29.44 11.09 20.05
C SER A 236 28.23 11.95 20.47
N ASN A 237 28.02 13.13 19.87
CA ASN A 237 26.98 14.10 20.27
C ASN A 237 26.04 14.45 19.10
N LEU A 238 25.40 13.42 18.48
CA LEU A 238 24.39 13.65 17.48
C LEU A 238 23.16 14.31 18.11
N LYS A 239 22.80 15.51 17.61
CA LYS A 239 21.57 16.21 18.00
C LYS A 239 20.37 15.81 17.16
N GLU A 240 20.62 15.27 15.96
CA GLU A 240 19.67 14.80 14.96
C GLU A 240 20.30 13.68 14.14
N ALA A 241 19.50 12.95 13.39
CA ALA A 241 19.99 11.89 12.51
C ALA A 241 20.79 12.47 11.33
N TYR A 242 21.92 11.84 11.02
CA TYR A 242 22.70 12.18 9.84
C TYR A 242 22.29 11.31 8.64
N THR A 243 21.69 11.93 7.63
CA THR A 243 21.19 11.24 6.42
C THR A 243 22.00 11.55 5.16
N GLY A 244 23.08 12.30 5.31
CA GLY A 244 23.94 12.73 4.21
C GLY A 244 24.90 11.65 3.68
N PRO A 245 25.68 11.99 2.63
CA PRO A 245 26.73 11.11 2.11
C PRO A 245 27.90 11.02 3.10
N GLY A 246 28.62 9.88 3.06
CA GLY A 246 29.75 9.70 3.95
C GLY A 246 30.46 8.36 3.79
N ARG A 247 31.35 8.07 4.72
CA ARG A 247 32.04 6.81 4.85
C ARG A 247 31.50 6.00 6.00
N ILE A 248 31.50 4.71 5.84
CA ILE A 248 31.07 3.76 6.88
C ILE A 248 32.13 3.71 7.98
N ILE A 249 31.67 3.79 9.22
CA ILE A 249 32.45 3.66 10.46
C ILE A 249 31.73 2.70 11.43
N ASN A 250 32.39 2.22 12.46
CA ASN A 250 31.83 1.36 13.52
C ASN A 250 31.06 0.13 12.97
N SER A 251 31.49 -0.41 11.83
CA SER A 251 30.75 -1.42 11.05
C SER A 251 31.63 -2.56 10.57
N ASP A 252 32.62 -2.96 11.35
CA ASP A 252 33.51 -4.11 11.11
C ASP A 252 34.08 -4.13 9.66
N PHE A 253 33.82 -5.15 8.87
CA PHE A 253 34.31 -5.33 7.50
C PHE A 253 33.81 -4.26 6.51
N LEU A 254 32.84 -3.42 6.88
CA LEU A 254 32.35 -2.32 6.05
C LEU A 254 33.12 -1.03 6.27
N ASN A 255 33.91 -0.92 7.33
CA ASN A 255 34.61 0.32 7.69
C ASN A 255 35.42 0.91 6.54
N GLY A 256 35.34 2.23 6.37
CA GLY A 256 36.03 2.98 5.31
C GLY A 256 35.36 2.95 3.94
N SER A 257 34.41 2.04 3.69
CA SER A 257 33.68 1.95 2.41
C SER A 257 32.77 3.16 2.20
N GLN A 258 32.54 3.50 0.93
CA GLN A 258 31.44 4.39 0.54
C GLN A 258 30.10 3.65 0.72
N ILE A 259 28.99 4.41 0.91
CA ILE A 259 27.66 3.86 1.18
C ILE A 259 27.26 2.79 0.12
N GLU A 260 27.39 3.11 -1.16
CA GLU A 260 26.98 2.17 -2.24
C GLU A 260 27.88 0.91 -2.33
N GLU A 261 29.15 1.03 -1.99
CA GLU A 261 30.05 -0.12 -1.87
C GLU A 261 29.66 -0.97 -0.66
N ALA A 262 29.38 -0.35 0.47
CA ALA A 262 28.96 -1.04 1.69
C ALA A 262 27.65 -1.78 1.49
N LYS A 263 26.65 -1.19 0.80
CA LYS A 263 25.40 -1.87 0.43
C LYS A 263 25.66 -3.16 -0.35
N LYS A 264 26.54 -3.11 -1.35
CA LYS A 264 26.89 -4.31 -2.14
C LYS A 264 27.57 -5.36 -1.30
N LYS A 265 28.54 -4.99 -0.48
CA LYS A 265 29.29 -5.90 0.41
C LYS A 265 28.36 -6.58 1.41
N ILE A 266 27.54 -5.81 2.12
CA ILE A 266 26.64 -6.37 3.15
C ILE A 266 25.57 -7.28 2.54
N ILE A 267 24.98 -6.93 1.40
CA ILE A 267 24.01 -7.79 0.73
C ILE A 267 24.66 -9.13 0.32
N SER A 268 25.87 -9.08 -0.23
CA SER A 268 26.61 -10.30 -0.58
C SER A 268 26.87 -11.19 0.64
N GLU A 269 27.22 -10.61 1.77
CA GLU A 269 27.46 -11.37 3.01
C GLU A 269 26.16 -11.95 3.59
N ILE A 270 25.05 -11.18 3.56
CA ILE A 270 23.71 -11.63 3.96
C ILE A 270 23.27 -12.86 3.15
N GLU A 271 23.48 -12.81 1.82
CA GLU A 271 23.15 -13.93 0.92
C GLU A 271 24.03 -15.15 1.17
N LYS A 272 25.33 -14.96 1.37
CA LYS A 272 26.31 -16.00 1.69
C LYS A 272 25.98 -16.72 3.01
N LEU A 273 25.62 -15.97 4.05
CA LEU A 273 25.21 -16.50 5.35
C LEU A 273 23.77 -17.08 5.34
N LYS A 274 23.03 -16.95 4.23
CA LYS A 274 21.64 -17.41 4.08
C LYS A 274 20.67 -16.82 5.12
N ILE A 275 20.98 -15.63 5.63
CA ILE A 275 20.14 -14.90 6.59
C ILE A 275 19.24 -13.87 5.91
N GLY A 276 19.29 -13.77 4.60
CA GLY A 276 18.45 -12.87 3.82
C GLY A 276 18.75 -12.92 2.33
N LYS A 277 18.17 -11.99 1.59
CA LYS A 277 18.34 -11.91 0.14
C LYS A 277 18.09 -10.49 -0.37
N ARG A 278 18.69 -10.17 -1.49
CA ARG A 278 18.35 -8.97 -2.28
C ARG A 278 16.88 -8.94 -2.64
N LYS A 279 16.26 -7.80 -2.56
CA LYS A 279 14.82 -7.63 -2.86
C LYS A 279 14.55 -6.27 -3.46
N THR A 280 13.74 -6.26 -4.50
CA THR A 280 13.19 -5.04 -5.07
C THR A 280 11.75 -4.88 -4.60
N LEU A 281 11.40 -3.70 -4.12
CA LEU A 281 10.04 -3.33 -3.76
C LEU A 281 9.58 -2.13 -4.58
N TYR A 282 8.27 -1.98 -4.70
CA TYR A 282 7.61 -0.83 -5.30
C TYR A 282 6.74 -0.15 -4.24
N ARG A 283 6.70 1.19 -4.28
CA ARG A 283 5.80 1.96 -3.41
C ARG A 283 4.36 1.86 -3.91
N LEU A 284 4.17 1.67 -5.22
CA LEU A 284 2.86 1.48 -5.84
C LEU A 284 2.10 0.39 -5.10
N LYS A 285 0.84 0.68 -4.76
CA LYS A 285 -0.09 -0.26 -4.14
C LYS A 285 -1.20 -0.62 -5.10
N ASP A 286 -1.84 -1.77 -4.87
CA ASP A 286 -3.02 -2.15 -5.63
C ASP A 286 -4.11 -1.09 -5.49
N TRP A 287 -4.82 -0.86 -6.58
CA TRP A 287 -5.84 0.17 -6.65
C TRP A 287 -7.17 -0.33 -6.08
N GLY A 288 -7.58 0.22 -4.92
CA GLY A 288 -8.86 -0.07 -4.28
C GLY A 288 -10.00 0.61 -5.03
N VAL A 289 -10.92 -0.19 -5.58
CA VAL A 289 -12.00 0.30 -6.46
C VAL A 289 -13.38 0.23 -5.84
N SER A 290 -13.55 -0.31 -4.66
CA SER A 290 -14.82 -0.37 -3.93
C SER A 290 -15.24 0.98 -3.37
N ARG A 291 -16.49 1.40 -3.63
CA ARG A 291 -17.10 2.59 -3.04
C ARG A 291 -18.49 2.27 -2.51
N GLN A 292 -18.75 2.67 -1.27
CA GLN A 292 -20.02 2.46 -0.55
C GLN A 292 -20.97 3.62 -0.88
N ARG A 293 -21.40 3.71 -2.14
CA ARG A 293 -22.28 4.76 -2.64
C ARG A 293 -23.14 4.26 -3.79
N TYR A 294 -24.27 4.95 -4.00
CA TYR A 294 -25.21 4.64 -5.07
C TYR A 294 -24.63 5.01 -6.46
N TRP A 295 -24.14 6.26 -6.60
CA TRP A 295 -23.61 6.73 -7.88
C TRP A 295 -22.28 6.08 -8.23
N GLY A 296 -22.32 5.21 -9.22
CA GLY A 296 -21.19 4.46 -9.72
C GLY A 296 -21.65 3.23 -10.50
N CYS A 297 -20.72 2.54 -11.13
CA CYS A 297 -20.98 1.26 -11.80
C CYS A 297 -21.04 0.14 -10.75
N PRO A 298 -22.16 -0.60 -10.63
CA PRO A 298 -22.22 -1.76 -9.73
C PRO A 298 -21.15 -2.79 -10.04
N ILE A 299 -20.47 -3.30 -9.01
CA ILE A 299 -19.49 -4.38 -9.17
C ILE A 299 -20.23 -5.68 -9.47
N PRO A 300 -19.98 -6.34 -10.62
CA PRO A 300 -20.77 -7.47 -11.09
C PRO A 300 -20.39 -8.80 -10.43
N MET A 301 -20.42 -8.84 -9.09
CA MET A 301 -20.05 -10.01 -8.30
C MET A 301 -21.20 -10.43 -7.39
N ILE A 302 -21.28 -11.73 -7.08
CA ILE A 302 -22.28 -12.29 -6.18
C ILE A 302 -21.64 -13.23 -5.16
N TYR A 303 -22.25 -13.30 -3.98
CA TYR A 303 -21.85 -14.13 -2.84
C TYR A 303 -22.83 -15.29 -2.71
N LEU A 304 -22.34 -16.52 -2.77
CA LEU A 304 -23.13 -17.73 -2.57
C LEU A 304 -23.24 -18.08 -1.08
N GLU A 305 -24.20 -18.92 -0.72
CA GLU A 305 -24.44 -19.35 0.66
C GLU A 305 -23.24 -20.11 1.28
N ASP A 306 -22.41 -20.74 0.46
CA ASP A 306 -21.18 -21.44 0.89
C ASP A 306 -19.99 -20.49 1.11
N GLY A 307 -20.20 -19.18 0.97
CA GLY A 307 -19.18 -18.15 1.12
C GLY A 307 -18.33 -17.92 -0.14
N SER A 308 -18.55 -18.67 -1.22
CA SER A 308 -17.84 -18.43 -2.46
C SER A 308 -18.31 -17.15 -3.15
N VAL A 309 -17.37 -16.48 -3.84
CA VAL A 309 -17.61 -15.24 -4.57
C VAL A 309 -17.36 -15.49 -6.04
N VAL A 310 -18.36 -15.24 -6.85
CA VAL A 310 -18.33 -15.52 -8.29
C VAL A 310 -18.85 -14.33 -9.10
N PRO A 311 -18.42 -14.16 -10.36
CA PRO A 311 -18.96 -13.12 -11.21
C PRO A 311 -20.40 -13.42 -11.62
N VAL A 312 -21.16 -12.37 -11.88
CA VAL A 312 -22.44 -12.46 -12.58
C VAL A 312 -22.20 -13.01 -14.00
N ASP A 313 -23.11 -13.82 -14.49
CA ASP A 313 -23.04 -14.32 -15.88
C ASP A 313 -23.11 -13.14 -16.86
N LYS A 314 -22.19 -13.09 -17.84
CA LYS A 314 -22.13 -11.97 -18.80
C LYS A 314 -23.44 -11.73 -19.55
N SER A 315 -24.28 -12.74 -19.72
CA SER A 315 -25.60 -12.62 -20.36
C SER A 315 -26.65 -11.92 -19.48
N GLU A 316 -26.36 -11.74 -18.18
CA GLU A 316 -27.21 -11.00 -17.24
C GLU A 316 -26.76 -9.54 -17.06
N LEU A 317 -25.73 -9.12 -17.78
CA LEU A 317 -25.26 -7.74 -17.76
C LEU A 317 -26.14 -6.82 -18.62
N PRO A 318 -26.38 -5.58 -18.20
CA PRO A 318 -25.82 -4.93 -17.01
C PRO A 318 -26.54 -5.32 -15.70
N VAL A 319 -25.78 -5.39 -14.61
CA VAL A 319 -26.36 -5.27 -13.26
C VAL A 319 -26.75 -3.82 -13.08
N GLU A 320 -28.05 -3.54 -13.16
CA GLU A 320 -28.57 -2.15 -13.11
C GLU A 320 -28.73 -1.65 -11.68
N LEU A 321 -28.55 -0.35 -11.49
CA LEU A 321 -28.90 0.34 -10.24
C LEU A 321 -30.42 0.38 -10.06
N PRO A 322 -30.95 0.22 -8.83
CA PRO A 322 -32.37 0.37 -8.58
C PRO A 322 -32.82 1.84 -8.74
N ASN A 323 -34.03 2.06 -9.23
CA ASN A 323 -34.58 3.40 -9.40
C ASN A 323 -35.32 3.89 -8.15
N ASP A 324 -35.63 2.99 -7.21
CA ASP A 324 -36.39 3.22 -5.98
C ASP A 324 -35.51 3.29 -4.73
N ILE A 325 -34.33 3.89 -4.87
CA ILE A 325 -33.34 4.00 -3.81
C ILE A 325 -33.63 5.14 -2.82
N ASP A 326 -33.52 4.86 -1.54
CA ASP A 326 -33.49 5.90 -0.50
C ASP A 326 -32.04 6.35 -0.25
N LEU A 327 -31.73 7.59 -0.64
CA LEU A 327 -30.40 8.19 -0.45
C LEU A 327 -30.19 8.78 0.95
N ASN A 328 -31.21 8.83 1.80
CA ASN A 328 -31.12 9.34 3.16
C ASN A 328 -30.69 8.28 4.17
N THR A 329 -30.31 7.09 3.71
CA THR A 329 -29.83 6.01 4.56
C THR A 329 -28.46 6.30 5.13
N ASN A 330 -28.22 5.85 6.36
CA ASN A 330 -26.92 5.86 6.99
C ASN A 330 -26.03 4.71 6.42
N GLY A 331 -25.01 5.03 5.65
CA GLY A 331 -24.09 4.05 5.06
C GLY A 331 -24.35 3.80 3.59
N ASN A 332 -24.08 2.57 3.12
CA ASN A 332 -24.24 2.23 1.70
C ASN A 332 -25.72 2.05 1.33
N PRO A 333 -26.31 2.94 0.46
CA PRO A 333 -27.71 2.87 0.09
C PRO A 333 -28.09 1.53 -0.58
N LEU A 334 -27.19 0.95 -1.38
CA LEU A 334 -27.43 -0.33 -2.07
C LEU A 334 -27.50 -1.50 -1.09
N ASP A 335 -26.70 -1.46 -0.03
CA ASP A 335 -26.79 -2.47 1.03
C ASP A 335 -28.08 -2.35 1.87
N ALA A 336 -28.54 -1.12 2.08
CA ALA A 336 -29.78 -0.85 2.79
C ALA A 336 -31.03 -1.16 1.97
N HIS A 337 -30.93 -1.31 0.63
CA HIS A 337 -32.08 -1.58 -0.22
C HIS A 337 -32.73 -2.95 0.09
N PRO A 338 -34.05 -3.00 0.25
CA PRO A 338 -34.73 -4.20 0.80
C PRO A 338 -34.61 -5.45 -0.08
N SER A 339 -34.53 -5.30 -1.40
CA SER A 339 -34.60 -6.43 -2.34
C SER A 339 -33.50 -6.47 -3.40
N TRP A 340 -32.91 -5.33 -3.78
CA TRP A 340 -31.98 -5.25 -4.93
C TRP A 340 -30.76 -6.19 -4.78
N LYS A 341 -30.22 -6.35 -3.57
CA LYS A 341 -29.08 -7.23 -3.33
C LYS A 341 -29.42 -8.72 -3.40
N ILE A 342 -30.70 -9.09 -3.34
CA ILE A 342 -31.12 -10.51 -3.37
C ILE A 342 -31.17 -10.99 -4.82
N THR A 343 -30.49 -12.07 -5.12
CA THR A 343 -30.42 -12.64 -6.47
C THR A 343 -30.27 -14.15 -6.45
N LYS A 344 -30.09 -14.76 -7.61
CA LYS A 344 -29.76 -16.18 -7.77
C LYS A 344 -28.56 -16.31 -8.70
N HIS A 345 -27.72 -17.29 -8.43
CA HIS A 345 -26.65 -17.66 -9.33
C HIS A 345 -27.23 -18.43 -10.53
N LYS A 346 -27.07 -17.92 -11.73
CA LYS A 346 -27.74 -18.40 -12.94
C LYS A 346 -27.46 -19.86 -13.22
N SER A 347 -26.21 -20.29 -13.18
CA SER A 347 -25.85 -21.67 -13.55
C SER A 347 -26.26 -22.72 -12.52
N SER A 348 -26.36 -22.40 -11.24
CA SER A 348 -26.73 -23.34 -10.17
C SER A 348 -28.15 -23.18 -9.62
N GLY A 349 -28.80 -22.05 -9.91
CA GLY A 349 -30.10 -21.68 -9.32
C GLY A 349 -30.07 -21.35 -7.83
N LYS A 350 -28.88 -21.42 -7.17
CA LYS A 350 -28.72 -21.15 -5.75
C LYS A 350 -28.99 -19.70 -5.43
N LYS A 351 -29.51 -19.44 -4.24
CA LYS A 351 -29.63 -18.08 -3.71
C LYS A 351 -28.25 -17.41 -3.61
N ALA A 352 -28.20 -16.15 -3.90
CA ALA A 352 -26.99 -15.34 -3.85
C ALA A 352 -27.30 -13.91 -3.41
N ILE A 353 -26.25 -13.19 -2.97
CA ILE A 353 -26.33 -11.77 -2.61
C ILE A 353 -25.40 -11.02 -3.56
N ARG A 354 -25.90 -9.94 -4.19
CA ARG A 354 -25.06 -9.06 -5.01
C ARG A 354 -24.07 -8.29 -4.14
N GLU A 355 -22.92 -8.01 -4.74
CA GLU A 355 -22.03 -6.98 -4.23
C GLU A 355 -22.77 -5.63 -4.22
N THR A 356 -22.65 -4.90 -3.13
CA THR A 356 -23.35 -3.62 -2.94
C THR A 356 -22.44 -2.41 -3.14
N ASP A 357 -21.14 -2.62 -3.27
CA ASP A 357 -20.21 -1.57 -3.63
C ASP A 357 -20.30 -1.24 -5.12
N THR A 358 -20.04 0.02 -5.44
CA THR A 358 -19.87 0.49 -6.81
C THR A 358 -18.39 0.76 -7.08
N LEU A 359 -18.01 0.75 -8.36
CA LEU A 359 -16.65 1.05 -8.78
C LEU A 359 -16.32 2.54 -8.56
N ASP A 360 -15.08 2.79 -8.20
CA ASP A 360 -14.46 4.10 -8.27
C ASP A 360 -14.63 4.71 -9.67
N THR A 361 -15.00 5.99 -9.75
CA THR A 361 -15.20 6.69 -11.03
C THR A 361 -13.92 6.81 -11.87
N PHE A 362 -12.74 6.67 -11.28
CA PHE A 362 -11.50 6.54 -12.05
C PHE A 362 -11.46 5.30 -12.93
N VAL A 363 -12.27 4.28 -12.65
CA VAL A 363 -12.41 3.11 -13.54
C VAL A 363 -13.03 3.54 -14.86
N ASP A 364 -14.08 4.37 -14.85
CA ASP A 364 -14.69 4.92 -16.06
C ASP A 364 -13.68 5.76 -16.86
N SER A 365 -12.97 6.64 -16.18
CA SER A 365 -12.01 7.54 -16.83
C SER A 365 -10.78 6.81 -17.38
N SER A 366 -10.50 5.59 -16.92
CA SER A 366 -9.33 4.83 -17.37
C SER A 366 -9.43 4.27 -18.77
N TRP A 367 -10.62 4.23 -19.36
CA TRP A 367 -10.83 3.68 -20.71
C TRP A 367 -11.84 4.45 -21.57
N TYR A 368 -12.49 5.50 -21.06
CA TYR A 368 -13.55 6.23 -21.78
C TYR A 368 -13.11 6.75 -23.15
N TYR A 369 -11.85 7.17 -23.31
CA TYR A 369 -11.30 7.67 -24.57
C TYR A 369 -11.28 6.58 -25.66
N LEU A 370 -11.13 5.32 -25.30
CA LEU A 370 -11.29 4.20 -26.23
C LEU A 370 -12.76 4.05 -26.65
N ARG A 371 -13.68 4.19 -25.70
CA ARG A 371 -15.13 4.19 -25.97
C ARG A 371 -15.54 5.32 -26.89
N PHE A 372 -14.92 6.49 -26.75
CA PHE A 372 -15.22 7.67 -27.58
C PHE A 372 -14.86 7.47 -29.06
N CYS A 373 -13.97 6.55 -29.40
CA CYS A 373 -13.71 6.19 -30.81
C CYS A 373 -14.92 5.54 -31.49
N SER A 374 -15.84 4.92 -30.71
CA SER A 374 -17.01 4.22 -31.24
C SER A 374 -18.21 4.27 -30.29
N PRO A 375 -18.78 5.45 -29.97
CA PRO A 375 -19.79 5.60 -28.90
C PRO A 375 -21.07 4.82 -29.15
N GLY A 376 -21.44 4.58 -30.41
CA GLY A 376 -22.62 3.79 -30.78
C GLY A 376 -22.42 2.29 -30.85
N HIS A 377 -21.23 1.78 -30.62
CA HIS A 377 -20.94 0.34 -30.68
C HIS A 377 -21.61 -0.40 -29.50
N LYS A 378 -22.39 -1.46 -29.79
CA LYS A 378 -23.20 -2.15 -28.77
C LYS A 378 -22.67 -3.52 -28.36
N ASN A 379 -21.89 -4.17 -29.21
CA ASN A 379 -21.52 -5.58 -29.07
C ASN A 379 -20.28 -5.81 -28.20
N SER A 380 -19.41 -4.80 -28.09
CA SER A 380 -18.20 -4.83 -27.28
C SER A 380 -17.91 -3.43 -26.70
N PRO A 381 -16.94 -3.29 -25.78
CA PRO A 381 -16.57 -1.98 -25.22
C PRO A 381 -16.26 -0.93 -26.28
N PHE A 382 -15.68 -1.33 -27.39
CA PHE A 382 -15.28 -0.48 -28.52
C PHE A 382 -15.11 -1.29 -29.81
N ASP A 383 -15.02 -0.61 -30.94
CA ASP A 383 -14.69 -1.17 -32.25
C ASP A 383 -13.17 -1.06 -32.46
N GLU A 384 -12.48 -2.20 -32.56
CA GLU A 384 -11.02 -2.27 -32.70
C GLU A 384 -10.50 -1.50 -33.93
N LYS A 385 -11.18 -1.59 -35.08
CA LYS A 385 -10.79 -0.86 -36.30
C LYS A 385 -10.83 0.65 -36.13
N LYS A 386 -11.80 1.13 -35.35
CA LYS A 386 -11.89 2.57 -35.07
C LYS A 386 -10.83 3.01 -34.06
N ILE A 387 -10.48 2.16 -33.10
CA ILE A 387 -9.35 2.44 -32.22
C ILE A 387 -8.04 2.49 -33.00
N ASP A 388 -7.77 1.52 -33.86
CA ASP A 388 -6.56 1.50 -34.70
C ASP A 388 -6.42 2.76 -35.56
N TYR A 389 -7.56 3.36 -35.95
CA TYR A 389 -7.55 4.61 -36.73
C TYR A 389 -7.34 5.86 -35.86
N TRP A 390 -8.01 5.96 -34.70
CA TRP A 390 -8.03 7.18 -33.89
C TRP A 390 -6.92 7.25 -32.83
N MET A 391 -6.35 6.12 -32.43
CA MET A 391 -5.30 6.07 -31.43
C MET A 391 -3.90 5.99 -32.10
N PRO A 392 -2.83 6.47 -31.44
CA PRO A 392 -2.82 7.08 -30.09
C PRO A 392 -3.39 8.49 -30.08
N VAL A 393 -3.73 8.98 -28.87
CA VAL A 393 -4.19 10.37 -28.67
C VAL A 393 -3.03 11.34 -28.98
N ASP A 394 -3.27 12.32 -29.87
CA ASP A 394 -2.27 13.33 -30.25
C ASP A 394 -2.04 14.37 -29.16
N GLN A 395 -3.11 14.83 -28.52
CA GLN A 395 -3.08 15.84 -27.48
C GLN A 395 -4.10 15.52 -26.37
N TYR A 396 -3.63 15.52 -25.13
CA TYR A 396 -4.45 15.28 -23.95
C TYR A 396 -4.21 16.34 -22.90
N ILE A 397 -5.27 17.10 -22.54
CA ILE A 397 -5.18 18.27 -21.66
C ILE A 397 -5.92 17.98 -20.37
N GLY A 398 -5.29 18.26 -19.22
CA GLY A 398 -5.87 18.07 -17.89
C GLY A 398 -4.99 18.61 -16.78
N GLY A 399 -5.48 18.50 -15.54
CA GLY A 399 -4.76 18.94 -14.36
C GLY A 399 -3.57 18.04 -14.04
N ILE A 400 -2.55 18.62 -13.41
CA ILE A 400 -1.30 17.90 -13.07
C ILE A 400 -1.52 16.78 -12.04
N GLU A 401 -2.57 16.87 -11.22
CA GLU A 401 -2.98 15.85 -10.25
C GLU A 401 -3.27 14.49 -10.90
N HIS A 402 -3.72 14.52 -12.15
CA HIS A 402 -4.01 13.30 -12.92
C HIS A 402 -2.77 12.53 -13.36
N ALA A 403 -1.58 13.10 -13.22
CA ALA A 403 -0.33 12.43 -13.55
C ALA A 403 -0.18 11.07 -12.87
N ILE A 404 -0.58 10.97 -11.59
CA ILE A 404 -0.44 9.76 -10.76
C ILE A 404 -1.77 9.06 -10.48
N LEU A 405 -2.88 9.56 -10.99
CA LEU A 405 -4.22 9.00 -10.88
C LEU A 405 -4.69 8.51 -12.25
N HIS A 406 -5.51 9.31 -12.94
CA HIS A 406 -6.09 8.97 -14.24
C HIS A 406 -5.07 8.46 -15.26
N LEU A 407 -3.95 9.17 -15.46
CA LEU A 407 -2.96 8.78 -16.48
C LEU A 407 -2.24 7.46 -16.14
N LEU A 408 -1.99 7.20 -14.86
CA LEU A 408 -1.40 5.94 -14.44
C LEU A 408 -2.38 4.78 -14.62
N TYR A 409 -3.65 4.99 -14.23
CA TYR A 409 -4.69 3.99 -14.35
C TYR A 409 -5.04 3.70 -15.82
N SER A 410 -5.08 4.73 -16.68
CA SER A 410 -5.25 4.53 -18.12
C SER A 410 -4.14 3.69 -18.74
N ARG A 411 -2.90 3.90 -18.33
CA ARG A 411 -1.76 3.07 -18.76
C ARG A 411 -1.89 1.62 -18.28
N PHE A 412 -2.41 1.40 -17.10
CA PHE A 412 -2.71 0.04 -16.59
C PHE A 412 -3.80 -0.63 -17.43
N PHE A 413 -4.88 0.09 -17.78
CA PHE A 413 -5.98 -0.46 -18.57
C PHE A 413 -5.57 -0.82 -20.01
N THR A 414 -4.60 -0.13 -20.58
CA THR A 414 -4.09 -0.40 -21.94
C THR A 414 -3.03 -1.52 -22.00
N LYS A 415 -2.64 -2.07 -20.87
CA LYS A 415 -1.76 -3.25 -20.72
C LYS A 415 -2.53 -4.56 -20.72
#